data_74a0428386e34e1e8c54aba82e6ac9f9
#
_entry.id   74a0428386e34e1e8c54aba82e6ac9f9
#
_cell.length_a   1.000
_cell.length_b   1.000
_cell.length_c   1.000
_cell.angle_alpha   90.00
_cell.angle_beta   90.00
_cell.angle_gamma   90.00
#
_symmetry.space_group_name_H-M   'P 1'
#
loop_
_entity.id
_entity.type
_entity.pdbx_description
1 polymer ?
#
loop_
_entity_poly.entity_id
_entity_poly.type
_entity_poly.pdbx_seq_one_letter_code
_entity_poly.pdbx_strand_id
1 'polypeptide(L)'
;METLTAIKNKLLSHKDLEAKLRAWRSAQKTIVFTNGCFDILHRGHVEYLAQAADLGDVLVIGLNTDASVKRLKGESRPVNDEQSRVLLLSALQFVDAVVLFDEDTPYELIKQVQPDVLVKGNDYKPEEIVGYDIVTAKGGKVLTINLVEGFSTTNIIRRMR
;
A
#
# COMPACT_ATOMS: atom_id res chain seq x y z
N MET A 1 8.29 -16.97 18.46
CA MET A 1 9.00 -15.67 18.20
C MET A 1 9.34 -15.49 16.72
N GLU A 2 9.52 -16.56 15.99
CA GLU A 2 9.79 -16.49 14.55
C GLU A 2 8.68 -15.79 13.76
N THR A 3 7.41 -16.07 14.10
CA THR A 3 6.24 -15.49 13.40
C THR A 3 6.22 -13.96 13.50
N LEU A 4 6.39 -13.40 14.69
CA LEU A 4 6.38 -11.95 14.88
C LEU A 4 7.58 -11.30 14.15
N THR A 5 8.75 -11.93 14.19
CA THR A 5 9.93 -11.48 13.47
C THR A 5 9.68 -11.47 11.96
N ALA A 6 9.09 -12.54 11.43
CA ALA A 6 8.74 -12.61 10.01
C ALA A 6 7.76 -11.49 9.59
N ILE A 7 6.76 -11.20 10.43
CA ILE A 7 5.83 -10.10 10.19
C ILE A 7 6.57 -8.75 10.17
N LYS A 8 7.39 -8.49 11.20
CA LYS A 8 8.15 -7.23 11.31
C LYS A 8 9.14 -7.02 10.16
N ASN A 9 9.70 -8.10 9.63
CA ASN A 9 10.65 -8.04 8.53
C ASN A 9 10.03 -7.63 7.20
N LYS A 10 8.71 -7.56 7.10
CA LYS A 10 8.02 -7.02 5.92
C LYS A 10 8.09 -5.50 5.83
N LEU A 11 8.34 -4.79 6.95
CA LEU A 11 8.64 -3.36 6.91
C LEU A 11 10.06 -3.18 6.35
N LEU A 12 10.15 -2.50 5.22
CA LEU A 12 11.42 -2.25 4.55
C LEU A 12 11.79 -0.76 4.61
N SER A 13 13.05 -0.47 4.90
CA SER A 13 13.63 0.83 4.63
C SER A 13 13.75 1.01 3.10
N HIS A 14 13.95 2.24 2.63
CA HIS A 14 14.17 2.48 1.20
C HIS A 14 15.39 1.74 0.67
N LYS A 15 16.44 1.57 1.49
CA LYS A 15 17.63 0.79 1.14
C LYS A 15 17.32 -0.71 1.01
N ASP A 16 16.60 -1.27 1.97
CA ASP A 16 16.25 -2.69 1.96
C ASP A 16 15.27 -2.99 0.82
N LEU A 17 14.38 -2.04 0.50
CA LEU A 17 13.49 -2.13 -0.64
C LEU A 17 14.28 -2.28 -1.95
N GLU A 18 15.33 -1.49 -2.15
CA GLU A 18 16.20 -1.60 -3.34
C GLU A 18 16.73 -3.02 -3.53
N ALA A 19 17.25 -3.62 -2.46
CA ALA A 19 17.79 -4.99 -2.49
C ALA A 19 16.70 -6.02 -2.81
N LYS A 20 15.52 -5.87 -2.19
CA LYS A 20 14.37 -6.75 -2.44
C LYS A 20 13.88 -6.64 -3.88
N LEU A 21 13.75 -5.42 -4.40
CA LEU A 21 13.33 -5.19 -5.79
C LEU A 21 14.27 -5.86 -6.79
N ARG A 22 15.59 -5.75 -6.58
CA ARG A 22 16.56 -6.44 -7.42
C ARG A 22 16.38 -7.95 -7.40
N ALA A 23 16.18 -8.53 -6.21
CA ALA A 23 15.98 -9.96 -6.06
C ALA A 23 14.68 -10.43 -6.74
N TRP A 24 13.58 -9.71 -6.56
CA TRP A 24 12.30 -10.04 -7.21
C TRP A 24 12.38 -9.95 -8.72
N ARG A 25 13.03 -8.91 -9.26
CA ARG A 25 13.21 -8.76 -10.71
C ARG A 25 14.08 -9.85 -11.29
N SER A 26 15.17 -10.22 -10.60
CA SER A 26 16.02 -11.32 -11.01
C SER A 26 15.27 -12.65 -11.05
N ALA A 27 14.30 -12.83 -10.15
CA ALA A 27 13.41 -13.99 -10.14
C ALA A 27 12.22 -13.86 -11.08
N GLN A 28 12.16 -12.81 -11.90
CA GLN A 28 11.07 -12.51 -12.85
C GLN A 28 9.70 -12.42 -12.21
N LYS A 29 9.64 -11.90 -10.98
CA LYS A 29 8.39 -11.71 -10.24
C LYS A 29 7.65 -10.47 -10.72
N THR A 30 6.33 -10.60 -10.86
CA THR A 30 5.43 -9.46 -11.14
C THR A 30 5.17 -8.69 -9.85
N ILE A 31 5.57 -7.42 -9.80
CA ILE A 31 5.45 -6.56 -8.64
C ILE A 31 4.18 -5.73 -8.74
N VAL A 32 3.29 -5.88 -7.76
CA VAL A 32 2.07 -5.08 -7.60
C VAL A 32 2.31 -4.04 -6.51
N PHE A 33 1.91 -2.81 -6.76
CA PHE A 33 2.00 -1.72 -5.79
C PHE A 33 0.63 -1.08 -5.57
N THR A 34 0.34 -0.79 -4.33
CA THR A 34 -0.73 0.11 -3.92
C THR A 34 -0.26 0.97 -2.75
N ASN A 35 -1.01 2.02 -2.44
CA ASN A 35 -0.70 2.89 -1.32
C ASN A 35 -1.96 3.36 -0.61
N GLY A 36 -1.79 3.81 0.61
CA GLY A 36 -2.88 4.40 1.39
C GLY A 36 -2.49 4.70 2.82
N CYS A 37 -3.42 5.28 3.56
CA CYS A 37 -3.28 5.55 4.99
C CYS A 37 -3.57 4.31 5.84
N PHE A 38 -4.53 3.51 5.44
CA PHE A 38 -4.94 2.27 6.14
C PHE A 38 -5.04 2.49 7.64
N ASP A 39 -5.76 3.53 8.04
CA ASP A 39 -5.79 3.99 9.44
C ASP A 39 -6.40 2.95 10.36
N ILE A 40 -7.65 2.58 10.11
CA ILE A 40 -8.30 1.46 10.81
C ILE A 40 -8.55 0.37 9.78
N LEU A 41 -7.83 -0.73 9.90
CA LEU A 41 -7.96 -1.86 8.98
C LEU A 41 -9.35 -2.48 9.13
N HIS A 42 -10.05 -2.64 8.01
CA HIS A 42 -11.39 -3.19 7.96
C HIS A 42 -11.54 -4.18 6.80
N ARG A 43 -12.69 -4.84 6.73
CA ARG A 43 -12.99 -5.83 5.70
C ARG A 43 -12.75 -5.31 4.29
N GLY A 44 -13.15 -4.07 4.01
CA GLY A 44 -12.94 -3.47 2.69
C GLY A 44 -11.46 -3.40 2.29
N HIS A 45 -10.59 -3.07 3.24
CA HIS A 45 -9.14 -3.07 3.01
C HIS A 45 -8.61 -4.48 2.71
N VAL A 46 -9.04 -5.48 3.48
CA VAL A 46 -8.57 -6.86 3.32
C VAL A 46 -8.99 -7.41 1.95
N GLU A 47 -10.25 -7.23 1.56
CA GLU A 47 -10.73 -7.68 0.26
C GLU A 47 -10.03 -6.97 -0.90
N TYR A 48 -9.86 -5.66 -0.79
CA TYR A 48 -9.13 -4.86 -1.77
C TYR A 48 -7.68 -5.34 -1.94
N LEU A 49 -6.96 -5.47 -0.82
CA LEU A 49 -5.55 -5.87 -0.84
C LEU A 49 -5.37 -7.31 -1.32
N ALA A 50 -6.28 -8.22 -0.97
CA ALA A 50 -6.24 -9.59 -1.46
C ALA A 50 -6.41 -9.65 -2.98
N GLN A 51 -7.36 -8.89 -3.53
CA GLN A 51 -7.55 -8.79 -4.98
C GLN A 51 -6.33 -8.16 -5.66
N ALA A 52 -5.71 -7.16 -5.04
CA ALA A 52 -4.48 -6.57 -5.55
C ALA A 52 -3.34 -7.61 -5.59
N ALA A 53 -3.20 -8.42 -4.55
CA ALA A 53 -2.19 -9.48 -4.49
C ALA A 53 -2.35 -10.51 -5.62
N ASP A 54 -3.58 -10.81 -6.01
CA ASP A 54 -3.89 -11.75 -7.10
C ASP A 54 -3.40 -11.28 -8.48
N LEU A 55 -3.04 -10.00 -8.62
CA LEU A 55 -2.60 -9.43 -9.89
C LEU A 55 -1.10 -9.64 -10.19
N GLY A 56 -0.36 -10.23 -9.26
CA GLY A 56 1.06 -10.49 -9.44
C GLY A 56 1.62 -11.46 -8.42
N ASP A 57 2.94 -11.50 -8.33
CA ASP A 57 3.65 -12.40 -7.43
C ASP A 57 4.00 -11.78 -6.10
N VAL A 58 4.15 -10.45 -6.06
CA VAL A 58 4.60 -9.69 -4.90
C VAL A 58 3.71 -8.47 -4.72
N LEU A 59 3.19 -8.26 -3.51
CA LEU A 59 2.42 -7.06 -3.16
C LEU A 59 3.25 -6.16 -2.24
N VAL A 60 3.53 -4.96 -2.73
CA VAL A 60 4.20 -3.88 -1.98
C VAL A 60 3.19 -2.79 -1.65
N ILE A 61 3.12 -2.41 -0.39
CA ILE A 61 2.23 -1.34 0.07
C ILE A 61 3.05 -0.12 0.49
N GLY A 62 2.78 1.03 -0.12
CA GLY A 62 3.22 2.33 0.36
C GLY A 62 2.27 2.82 1.45
N LEU A 63 2.80 3.10 2.63
CA LEU A 63 2.01 3.53 3.77
C LEU A 63 2.38 4.95 4.19
N ASN A 64 1.40 5.83 4.24
CA ASN A 64 1.61 7.20 4.69
C ASN A 64 2.07 7.22 6.16
N THR A 65 3.12 8.01 6.46
CA THR A 65 3.53 8.27 7.86
C THR A 65 2.43 8.98 8.65
N ASP A 66 2.54 9.02 9.95
CA ASP A 66 1.60 9.77 10.80
C ASP A 66 1.54 11.25 10.40
N ALA A 67 2.69 11.86 10.13
CA ALA A 67 2.76 13.25 9.70
C ALA A 67 2.05 13.48 8.36
N SER A 68 2.25 12.59 7.40
CA SER A 68 1.58 12.64 6.10
C SER A 68 0.07 12.49 6.23
N VAL A 69 -0.40 11.56 7.07
CA VAL A 69 -1.85 11.38 7.31
C VAL A 69 -2.47 12.63 7.92
N LYS A 70 -1.80 13.27 8.89
CA LYS A 70 -2.28 14.52 9.50
C LYS A 70 -2.45 15.63 8.45
N ARG A 71 -1.48 15.79 7.57
CA ARG A 71 -1.58 16.79 6.49
C ARG A 71 -2.75 16.52 5.56
N LEU A 72 -3.03 15.25 5.26
CA LEU A 72 -4.07 14.86 4.31
C LEU A 72 -5.47 14.77 4.92
N LYS A 73 -5.58 14.34 6.18
CA LYS A 73 -6.86 14.01 6.82
C LYS A 73 -7.23 14.92 8.00
N GLY A 74 -6.29 15.72 8.51
CA GLY A 74 -6.49 16.62 9.65
C GLY A 74 -5.88 16.10 10.97
N GLU A 75 -5.89 16.95 11.99
CA GLU A 75 -5.20 16.74 13.27
C GLU A 75 -5.72 15.52 14.06
N SER A 76 -6.96 15.11 13.86
CA SER A 76 -7.54 13.95 14.56
C SER A 76 -7.12 12.60 13.97
N ARG A 77 -6.36 12.62 12.88
CA ARG A 77 -5.93 11.42 12.16
C ARG A 77 -4.40 11.35 12.08
N PRO A 78 -3.75 10.17 12.09
CA PRO A 78 -4.40 8.85 12.16
C PRO A 78 -4.89 8.52 13.57
N VAL A 79 -5.83 7.58 13.69
CA VAL A 79 -6.24 6.98 14.95
C VAL A 79 -5.19 5.98 15.42
N ASN A 80 -4.73 5.13 14.52
CA ASN A 80 -3.63 4.18 14.76
C ASN A 80 -2.30 4.79 14.29
N ASP A 81 -1.28 4.73 15.15
CA ASP A 81 0.06 5.19 14.79
C ASP A 81 0.67 4.35 13.65
N GLU A 82 1.70 4.89 13.02
CA GLU A 82 2.30 4.24 11.85
C GLU A 82 2.90 2.87 12.17
N GLN A 83 3.45 2.65 13.36
CA GLN A 83 4.01 1.35 13.73
C GLN A 83 2.90 0.30 13.88
N SER A 84 1.77 0.67 14.47
CA SER A 84 0.58 -0.19 14.55
C SER A 84 0.03 -0.51 13.17
N ARG A 85 -0.09 0.49 12.29
CA ARG A 85 -0.60 0.32 10.93
C ARG A 85 0.33 -0.58 10.10
N VAL A 86 1.65 -0.40 10.21
CA VAL A 86 2.64 -1.29 9.58
C VAL A 86 2.46 -2.73 10.04
N LEU A 87 2.35 -2.94 11.34
CA LEU A 87 2.26 -4.30 11.90
C LEU A 87 0.99 -5.01 11.44
N LEU A 88 -0.15 -4.33 11.47
CA LEU A 88 -1.42 -4.89 11.03
C LEU A 88 -1.40 -5.27 9.55
N LEU A 89 -0.89 -4.41 8.68
CA LEU A 89 -0.75 -4.73 7.25
C LEU A 89 0.23 -5.88 7.02
N SER A 90 1.36 -5.86 7.72
CA SER A 90 2.39 -6.90 7.59
C SER A 90 1.92 -8.28 8.08
N ALA A 91 0.92 -8.31 8.97
CA ALA A 91 0.33 -9.56 9.45
C ALA A 91 -0.58 -10.22 8.42
N LEU A 92 -1.01 -9.51 7.38
CA LEU A 92 -1.78 -10.10 6.30
C LEU A 92 -0.89 -11.03 5.47
N GLN A 93 -1.35 -12.26 5.27
CA GLN A 93 -0.57 -13.32 4.62
C GLN A 93 -0.06 -12.93 3.24
N PHE A 94 -0.88 -12.24 2.46
CA PHE A 94 -0.62 -11.89 1.06
C PHE A 94 0.17 -10.58 0.87
N VAL A 95 0.55 -9.90 1.95
CA VAL A 95 1.40 -8.70 1.89
C VAL A 95 2.86 -9.12 1.99
N ASP A 96 3.68 -8.70 1.04
CA ASP A 96 5.10 -9.05 0.97
C ASP A 96 6.00 -7.96 1.56
N ALA A 97 5.63 -6.70 1.38
CA ALA A 97 6.40 -5.58 1.91
C ALA A 97 5.52 -4.36 2.20
N VAL A 98 5.89 -3.63 3.23
CA VAL A 98 5.31 -2.33 3.59
C VAL A 98 6.45 -1.32 3.65
N VAL A 99 6.28 -0.16 3.00
CA VAL A 99 7.26 0.92 2.97
C VAL A 99 6.58 2.23 3.38
N LEU A 100 7.14 2.89 4.38
CA LEU A 100 6.64 4.19 4.82
C LEU A 100 7.10 5.29 3.85
N PHE A 101 6.21 6.24 3.57
CA PHE A 101 6.54 7.45 2.83
C PHE A 101 5.86 8.66 3.49
N ASP A 102 6.57 9.79 3.50
CA ASP A 102 6.10 11.01 4.18
C ASP A 102 5.53 12.05 3.21
N GLU A 103 5.83 11.95 1.96
CA GLU A 103 5.38 12.88 0.92
C GLU A 103 3.85 12.85 0.79
N ASP A 104 3.26 13.93 0.25
CA ASP A 104 1.81 14.03 0.08
C ASP A 104 1.27 13.02 -0.95
N THR A 105 2.11 12.62 -1.90
CA THR A 105 1.78 11.60 -2.90
C THR A 105 2.84 10.51 -2.92
N PRO A 106 2.52 9.30 -3.37
CA PRO A 106 3.48 8.20 -3.46
C PRO A 106 4.36 8.25 -4.71
N TYR A 107 4.43 9.38 -5.42
CA TYR A 107 5.09 9.46 -6.73
C TYR A 107 6.56 9.02 -6.68
N GLU A 108 7.35 9.54 -5.73
CA GLU A 108 8.76 9.19 -5.59
C GLU A 108 8.96 7.73 -5.19
N LEU A 109 8.08 7.20 -4.35
CA LEU A 109 8.11 5.78 -3.98
C LEU A 109 7.76 4.89 -5.17
N ILE A 110 6.75 5.24 -5.96
CA ILE A 110 6.39 4.51 -7.18
C ILE A 110 7.55 4.55 -8.18
N LYS A 111 8.22 5.68 -8.30
CA LYS A 111 9.41 5.84 -9.15
C LYS A 111 10.54 4.90 -8.72
N GLN A 112 10.72 4.71 -7.42
CA GLN A 112 11.69 3.76 -6.87
C GLN A 112 11.27 2.31 -7.11
N VAL A 113 10.01 1.98 -6.83
CA VAL A 113 9.49 0.59 -6.94
C VAL A 113 9.42 0.14 -8.40
N GLN A 114 9.07 1.02 -9.32
CA GLN A 114 8.83 0.66 -10.73
C GLN A 114 7.92 -0.57 -10.86
N PRO A 115 6.68 -0.52 -10.32
CA PRO A 115 5.81 -1.68 -10.31
C PRO A 115 5.37 -2.10 -11.71
N ASP A 116 5.09 -3.37 -11.88
CA ASP A 116 4.49 -3.91 -13.09
C ASP A 116 2.98 -3.65 -13.12
N VAL A 117 2.35 -3.62 -11.94
CA VAL A 117 0.93 -3.31 -11.76
C VAL A 117 0.77 -2.29 -10.64
N LEU A 118 0.12 -1.18 -10.95
CA LEU A 118 -0.26 -0.14 -9.99
C LEU A 118 -1.76 -0.23 -9.77
N VAL A 119 -2.21 -0.34 -8.52
CA VAL A 119 -3.61 -0.58 -8.18
C VAL A 119 -4.14 0.52 -7.28
N LYS A 120 -5.35 1.00 -7.58
CA LYS A 120 -6.12 1.92 -6.72
C LYS A 120 -7.60 1.52 -6.73
N GLY A 121 -8.37 2.14 -5.82
CA GLY A 121 -9.83 1.99 -5.84
C GLY A 121 -10.47 2.58 -7.09
N ASN A 122 -11.65 2.10 -7.44
CA ASN A 122 -12.37 2.51 -8.64
C ASN A 122 -13.02 3.91 -8.58
N ASP A 123 -12.84 4.63 -7.47
CA ASP A 123 -13.18 6.04 -7.35
C ASP A 123 -12.21 6.96 -8.12
N TYR A 124 -11.15 6.39 -8.70
CA TYR A 124 -10.19 7.06 -9.58
C TYR A 124 -10.29 6.51 -11.00
N LYS A 125 -10.09 7.42 -11.98
CA LYS A 125 -9.80 6.98 -13.36
C LYS A 125 -8.32 6.59 -13.43
N PRO A 126 -7.95 5.51 -14.17
CA PRO A 126 -6.54 5.07 -14.25
C PRO A 126 -5.57 6.20 -14.59
N GLU A 127 -5.92 7.06 -15.54
CA GLU A 127 -5.07 8.17 -16.01
C GLU A 127 -4.84 9.25 -14.95
N GLU A 128 -5.70 9.33 -13.94
CA GLU A 128 -5.61 10.31 -12.84
C GLU A 128 -4.82 9.76 -11.65
N ILE A 129 -4.47 8.48 -11.67
CA ILE A 129 -3.74 7.83 -10.57
C ILE A 129 -2.29 8.30 -10.59
N VAL A 130 -1.81 8.76 -9.43
CA VAL A 130 -0.40 9.15 -9.26
C VAL A 130 0.50 7.97 -9.63
N GLY A 131 1.47 8.21 -10.51
CA GLY A 131 2.37 7.16 -11.00
C GLY A 131 1.94 6.50 -12.31
N TYR A 132 0.78 6.86 -12.85
CA TYR A 132 0.31 6.35 -14.15
C TYR A 132 1.37 6.50 -15.25
N ASP A 133 1.98 7.68 -15.34
CA ASP A 133 3.04 7.98 -16.30
C ASP A 133 4.26 7.04 -16.15
N ILE A 134 4.67 6.77 -14.93
CA ILE A 134 5.82 5.91 -14.62
C ILE A 134 5.54 4.48 -15.08
N VAL A 135 4.40 3.95 -14.67
CA VAL A 135 4.04 2.53 -14.89
C VAL A 135 3.76 2.27 -16.37
N THR A 136 3.04 3.15 -17.02
CA THR A 136 2.73 3.00 -18.47
C THR A 136 3.96 3.16 -19.34
N ALA A 137 4.89 4.04 -18.97
CA ALA A 137 6.15 4.24 -19.71
C ALA A 137 7.01 2.98 -19.76
N LYS A 138 6.96 2.12 -18.75
CA LYS A 138 7.68 0.84 -18.73
C LYS A 138 6.88 -0.33 -19.30
N GLY A 139 5.67 -0.09 -19.79
CA GLY A 139 4.78 -1.13 -20.30
C GLY A 139 3.98 -1.87 -19.24
N GLY A 140 3.95 -1.35 -18.01
CA GLY A 140 3.14 -1.91 -16.93
C GLY A 140 1.66 -1.52 -17.05
N LYS A 141 0.86 -2.00 -16.10
CA LYS A 141 -0.60 -1.81 -16.06
C LYS A 141 -1.01 -0.97 -14.87
N VAL A 142 -1.96 -0.07 -15.07
CA VAL A 142 -2.63 0.67 -14.00
C VAL A 142 -4.09 0.19 -13.95
N LEU A 143 -4.47 -0.42 -12.85
CA LEU A 143 -5.76 -1.08 -12.70
C LEU A 143 -6.51 -0.50 -11.51
N THR A 144 -7.83 -0.53 -11.58
CA THR A 144 -8.71 -0.18 -10.47
C THR A 144 -9.46 -1.41 -9.98
N ILE A 145 -9.69 -1.45 -8.66
CA ILE A 145 -10.46 -2.52 -8.00
C ILE A 145 -11.71 -1.88 -7.40
N ASN A 146 -12.85 -2.54 -7.53
CA ASN A 146 -14.09 -2.10 -6.93
C ASN A 146 -13.97 -2.11 -5.41
N LEU A 147 -14.28 -0.99 -4.79
CA LEU A 147 -14.31 -0.87 -3.33
C LEU A 147 -15.55 -1.59 -2.77
N VAL A 148 -15.38 -2.19 -1.60
CA VAL A 148 -16.51 -2.85 -0.91
C VAL A 148 -17.42 -1.77 -0.34
N GLU A 149 -18.67 -1.75 -0.80
CA GLU A 149 -19.67 -0.76 -0.39
C GLU A 149 -19.95 -0.84 1.11
N GLY A 150 -20.09 0.32 1.75
CA GLY A 150 -20.43 0.43 3.17
C GLY A 150 -19.25 0.31 4.13
N PHE A 151 -18.03 0.06 3.66
CA PHE A 151 -16.84 -0.06 4.50
C PHE A 151 -15.88 1.10 4.25
N SER A 152 -15.66 1.92 5.28
CA SER A 152 -14.64 2.97 5.29
C SER A 152 -14.18 3.25 6.71
N THR A 153 -12.95 3.74 6.86
CA THR A 153 -12.43 4.18 8.16
C THR A 153 -13.30 5.29 8.76
N THR A 154 -13.75 6.22 7.92
CA THR A 154 -14.64 7.31 8.34
C THR A 154 -15.95 6.78 8.93
N ASN A 155 -16.59 5.78 8.31
CA ASN A 155 -17.82 5.18 8.81
C ASN A 155 -17.59 4.45 10.14
N ILE A 156 -16.46 3.76 10.29
CA ILE A 156 -16.11 3.10 11.55
C ILE A 156 -15.99 4.13 12.68
N ILE A 157 -15.25 5.22 12.45
CA ILE A 157 -15.08 6.29 13.43
C ILE A 157 -16.44 6.90 13.83
N ARG A 158 -17.32 7.13 12.86
CA ARG A 158 -18.68 7.64 13.13
C ARG A 158 -19.50 6.72 14.04
N ARG A 159 -19.40 5.41 13.83
CA ARG A 159 -20.12 4.41 14.65
C ARG A 159 -19.60 4.33 16.07
N MET A 160 -18.38 4.74 16.32
CA MET A 160 -17.75 4.73 17.65
C MET A 160 -18.09 5.95 18.50
N ARG A 161 -18.72 6.97 17.93
CA ARG A 161 -19.09 8.22 18.63
C ARG A 161 -20.52 8.22 19.12
#